data_53ebd11b6dcd85a1e467660b4babe9e2
#
_entry.id   53ebd11b6dcd85a1e467660b4babe9e2
#
_cell.length_a   1.000
_cell.length_b   1.000
_cell.length_c   1.000
_cell.angle_alpha   90.00
_cell.angle_beta   90.00
_cell.angle_gamma   90.00
#
_symmetry.space_group_name_H-M   'P 1'
#
loop_
_entity.id
_entity.type
_entity.pdbx_description
1 polymer ?
#
loop_
_entity_poly.entity_id
_entity_poly.type
_entity_poly.pdbx_seq_one_letter_code
_entity_poly.pdbx_strand_id
1 'polypeptide(L)'
;VRSAISPNDPRLCALVAALDQEDVPAAETCRRVGAAAEELGLIRPSYGHVRRIVRVERRRRELRAEARKVLKGAVSTSAAGLAPSVVLVLERLRELQLAEELVLQEHKAFVRRE
;
A
#
# COMPACT_ATOMS: atom_id res chain seq x y z
N VAL A 1 -28.05 3.99 -14.15
CA VAL A 1 -27.73 4.73 -12.92
C VAL A 1 -26.37 4.33 -12.43
N ARG A 2 -25.50 5.31 -12.22
CA ARG A 2 -24.15 5.07 -11.69
C ARG A 2 -24.20 5.05 -10.17
N SER A 3 -23.52 4.06 -9.58
CA SER A 3 -23.41 3.96 -8.13
C SER A 3 -22.15 4.66 -7.63
N ALA A 4 -22.27 5.37 -6.52
CA ALA A 4 -21.12 5.94 -5.84
C ALA A 4 -20.26 4.82 -5.24
N ILE A 5 -18.94 4.99 -5.31
CA ILE A 5 -18.02 4.06 -4.67
C ILE A 5 -17.66 4.58 -3.28
N SER A 6 -17.80 3.73 -2.28
CA SER A 6 -17.41 4.06 -0.90
C SER A 6 -15.88 4.21 -0.81
N PRO A 7 -15.35 5.16 0.01
CA PRO A 7 -13.92 5.25 0.28
C PRO A 7 -13.32 3.96 0.84
N ASN A 8 -14.14 3.13 1.48
CA ASN A 8 -13.74 1.83 2.04
C ASN A 8 -13.96 0.66 1.09
N ASP A 9 -14.43 0.91 -0.13
CA ASP A 9 -14.75 -0.17 -1.07
C ASP A 9 -13.48 -0.92 -1.45
N PRO A 10 -13.42 -2.25 -1.23
CA PRO A 10 -12.26 -3.05 -1.62
C PRO A 10 -11.93 -2.97 -3.11
N ARG A 11 -12.92 -2.72 -3.96
CA ARG A 11 -12.69 -2.57 -5.40
C ARG A 11 -11.83 -1.34 -5.71
N LEU A 12 -12.02 -0.24 -4.97
CA LEU A 12 -11.22 0.96 -5.14
C LEU A 12 -9.77 0.70 -4.76
N CYS A 13 -9.54 0.05 -3.64
CA CYS A 13 -8.19 -0.35 -3.21
C CYS A 13 -7.54 -1.31 -4.22
N ALA A 14 -8.31 -2.26 -4.76
CA ALA A 14 -7.83 -3.20 -5.77
C ALA A 14 -7.45 -2.49 -7.07
N LEU A 15 -8.22 -1.50 -7.51
CA LEU A 15 -7.91 -0.69 -8.70
C LEU A 15 -6.61 0.09 -8.50
N VAL A 16 -6.42 0.70 -7.34
CA VAL A 16 -5.17 1.41 -7.05
C VAL A 16 -3.99 0.45 -7.07
N ALA A 17 -4.12 -0.70 -6.40
CA ALA A 17 -3.04 -1.70 -6.37
C ALA A 17 -2.67 -2.20 -7.77
N ALA A 18 -3.67 -2.38 -8.64
CA ALA A 18 -3.44 -2.86 -10.01
C ALA A 18 -2.88 -1.79 -10.94
N LEU A 19 -3.28 -0.53 -10.78
CA LEU A 19 -2.97 0.53 -11.74
C LEU A 19 -1.84 1.45 -11.30
N ASP A 20 -1.50 1.48 -10.01
CA ASP A 20 -0.42 2.34 -9.53
C ASP A 20 0.95 1.78 -9.89
N GLN A 21 1.80 2.65 -10.43
CA GLN A 21 3.20 2.37 -10.76
C GLN A 21 4.07 3.40 -10.06
N GLU A 22 5.13 2.96 -9.41
CA GLU A 22 6.00 3.82 -8.59
C GLU A 22 6.67 4.94 -9.38
N ASP A 23 6.96 4.71 -10.65
CA ASP A 23 7.57 5.68 -11.55
C ASP A 23 6.57 6.67 -12.17
N VAL A 24 5.29 6.50 -11.89
CA VAL A 24 4.21 7.35 -12.41
C VAL A 24 3.72 8.31 -11.34
N PRO A 25 3.50 9.60 -11.66
CA PRO A 25 2.95 10.54 -10.69
C PRO A 25 1.60 10.08 -10.15
N ALA A 26 1.36 10.34 -8.86
CA ALA A 26 0.10 9.96 -8.21
C ALA A 26 -1.13 10.53 -8.94
N ALA A 27 -1.01 11.72 -9.53
CA ALA A 27 -2.10 12.32 -10.30
C ALA A 27 -2.51 11.45 -11.51
N GLU A 28 -1.54 10.85 -12.19
CA GLU A 28 -1.82 9.96 -13.31
C GLU A 28 -2.49 8.66 -12.85
N THR A 29 -2.04 8.10 -11.74
CA THR A 29 -2.71 6.94 -11.14
C THR A 29 -4.17 7.27 -10.78
N CYS A 30 -4.41 8.44 -10.19
CA CYS A 30 -5.77 8.89 -9.86
C CYS A 30 -6.65 9.00 -11.12
N ARG A 31 -6.09 9.52 -12.21
CA ARG A 31 -6.80 9.62 -13.49
C ARG A 31 -7.18 8.24 -14.03
N ARG A 32 -6.23 7.30 -14.02
CA ARG A 32 -6.45 5.92 -14.49
C ARG A 32 -7.49 5.19 -13.65
N VAL A 33 -7.43 5.33 -12.34
CA VAL A 33 -8.40 4.73 -11.42
C VAL A 33 -9.79 5.32 -11.65
N GLY A 34 -9.88 6.64 -11.82
CA GLY A 34 -11.15 7.29 -12.13
C GLY A 34 -11.78 6.78 -13.42
N ALA A 35 -10.99 6.66 -14.49
CA ALA A 35 -11.45 6.14 -15.77
C ALA A 35 -11.90 4.67 -15.65
N ALA A 36 -11.15 3.84 -14.96
CA ALA A 36 -11.50 2.44 -14.72
C ALA A 36 -12.80 2.30 -13.93
N ALA A 37 -12.99 3.12 -12.90
CA ALA A 37 -14.22 3.13 -12.12
C ALA A 37 -15.44 3.48 -12.98
N GLU A 38 -15.31 4.46 -13.87
CA GLU A 38 -16.37 4.83 -14.81
C GLU A 38 -16.70 3.68 -15.77
N GLU A 39 -15.72 2.96 -16.26
CA GLU A 39 -15.93 1.78 -17.11
C GLU A 39 -16.69 0.68 -16.39
N LEU A 40 -16.54 0.58 -15.06
CA LEU A 40 -17.31 -0.35 -14.23
C LEU A 40 -18.72 0.15 -13.89
N GLY A 41 -19.13 1.29 -14.41
CA GLY A 41 -20.44 1.86 -14.14
C GLY A 41 -20.54 2.57 -12.80
N LEU A 42 -19.41 2.92 -12.20
CA LEU A 42 -19.34 3.63 -10.93
C LEU A 42 -19.18 5.13 -11.17
N ILE A 43 -19.64 5.94 -10.21
CA ILE A 43 -19.33 7.36 -10.20
C ILE A 43 -17.83 7.50 -9.92
N ARG A 44 -17.17 8.38 -10.67
CA ARG A 44 -15.74 8.62 -10.49
C ARG A 44 -15.45 9.00 -9.04
N PRO A 45 -14.54 8.27 -8.33
CA PRO A 45 -14.20 8.61 -6.96
C PRO A 45 -13.46 9.94 -6.89
N SER A 46 -13.54 10.63 -5.75
CA SER A 46 -12.86 11.91 -5.59
C SER A 46 -11.34 11.75 -5.69
N TYR A 47 -10.69 12.76 -6.26
CA TYR A 47 -9.24 12.81 -6.37
C TYR A 47 -8.56 12.66 -5.00
N GLY A 48 -9.10 13.36 -3.99
CA GLY A 48 -8.55 13.30 -2.63
C GLY A 48 -8.59 11.89 -2.02
N HIS A 49 -9.67 11.15 -2.24
CA HIS A 49 -9.79 9.77 -1.79
C HIS A 49 -8.78 8.85 -2.46
N VAL A 50 -8.72 8.91 -3.79
CA VAL A 50 -7.80 8.06 -4.56
C VAL A 50 -6.36 8.38 -4.22
N ARG A 51 -6.02 9.66 -4.12
CA ARG A 51 -4.67 10.11 -3.76
C ARG A 51 -4.23 9.55 -2.40
N ARG A 52 -5.14 9.53 -1.44
CA ARG A 52 -4.85 8.98 -0.11
C ARG A 52 -4.60 7.49 -0.17
N ILE A 53 -5.42 6.75 -0.90
CA ILE A 53 -5.24 5.31 -1.08
C ILE A 53 -3.92 5.02 -1.79
N VAL A 54 -3.54 5.83 -2.79
CA VAL A 54 -2.24 5.72 -3.46
C VAL A 54 -1.09 5.89 -2.47
N ARG A 55 -1.16 6.90 -1.59
CA ARG A 55 -0.14 7.13 -0.56
C ARG A 55 -0.01 5.94 0.39
N VAL A 56 -1.14 5.42 0.87
CA VAL A 56 -1.15 4.26 1.77
C VAL A 56 -0.55 3.05 1.06
N GLU A 57 -0.96 2.78 -0.16
CA GLU A 57 -0.47 1.64 -0.93
C GLU A 57 1.03 1.73 -1.20
N ARG A 58 1.53 2.91 -1.58
CA ARG A 58 2.96 3.13 -1.79
C ARG A 58 3.77 2.96 -0.52
N ARG A 59 3.27 3.47 0.61
CA ARG A 59 3.93 3.30 1.90
C ARG A 59 3.99 1.83 2.31
N ARG A 60 2.91 1.08 2.10
CA ARG A 60 2.88 -0.35 2.38
C ARG A 60 3.88 -1.12 1.51
N ARG A 61 4.00 -0.77 0.23
CA ARG A 61 4.99 -1.38 -0.66
C ARG A 61 6.42 -1.10 -0.20
N GLU A 62 6.70 0.13 0.22
CA GLU A 62 8.01 0.50 0.78
C GLU A 62 8.36 -0.35 1.99
N LEU A 63 7.42 -0.50 2.92
CA LEU A 63 7.62 -1.29 4.14
C LEU A 63 7.83 -2.77 3.81
N ARG A 64 7.07 -3.31 2.88
CA ARG A 64 7.24 -4.71 2.43
C ARG A 64 8.56 -4.91 1.70
N ALA A 65 8.99 -3.96 0.89
CA ALA A 65 10.29 -4.01 0.23
C ALA A 65 11.42 -3.99 1.25
N GLU A 66 11.30 -3.18 2.30
CA GLU A 66 12.27 -3.13 3.39
C GLU A 66 12.33 -4.46 4.13
N ALA A 67 11.17 -5.08 4.41
CA ALA A 67 11.11 -6.39 5.04
C ALA A 67 11.80 -7.46 4.18
N ARG A 68 11.59 -7.44 2.86
CA ARG A 68 12.29 -8.35 1.94
C ARG A 68 13.79 -8.15 1.96
N LYS A 69 14.28 -6.92 2.04
CA LYS A 69 15.71 -6.62 2.15
C LYS A 69 16.29 -7.18 3.44
N VAL A 70 15.57 -7.06 4.55
CA VAL A 70 16.00 -7.62 5.84
C VAL A 70 16.15 -9.13 5.76
N LEU A 71 15.15 -9.82 5.20
CA LEU A 71 15.17 -11.28 5.01
C LEU A 71 16.29 -11.72 4.06
N LYS A 72 16.46 -11.00 2.95
CA LYS A 72 17.52 -11.29 1.97
C LYS A 72 18.90 -11.13 2.58
N GLY A 73 19.10 -10.08 3.39
CA GLY A 73 20.36 -9.88 4.13
C GLY A 73 20.65 -11.02 5.08
N ALA A 74 19.66 -11.52 5.82
CA ALA A 74 19.81 -12.66 6.73
C ALA A 74 20.19 -13.95 5.97
N VAL A 75 19.55 -14.21 4.84
CA VAL A 75 19.85 -15.36 3.99
C VAL A 75 21.26 -15.26 3.42
N SER A 76 21.69 -14.11 2.95
CA SER A 76 23.04 -13.88 2.42
C SER A 76 24.10 -14.08 3.51
N THR A 77 23.86 -13.61 4.73
CA THR A 77 24.75 -13.79 5.88
C THR A 77 24.90 -15.28 6.21
N SER A 78 23.79 -16.01 6.22
CA SER A 78 23.80 -17.47 6.45
C SER A 78 24.56 -18.22 5.35
N ALA A 79 24.33 -17.84 4.07
CA ALA A 79 25.01 -18.46 2.93
C ALA A 79 26.53 -18.21 2.95
N ALA A 80 26.98 -17.08 3.51
CA ALA A 80 28.39 -16.77 3.69
C ALA A 80 29.04 -17.50 4.88
N GLY A 81 28.32 -18.38 5.57
CA GLY A 81 28.78 -19.10 6.73
C GLY A 81 28.80 -18.29 8.03
N LEU A 82 28.21 -17.10 8.02
CA LEU A 82 28.09 -16.25 9.18
C LEU A 82 26.70 -16.49 9.82
N ALA A 83 26.67 -16.63 11.15
CA ALA A 83 25.39 -16.76 11.85
C ALA A 83 24.66 -15.41 11.89
N PRO A 84 23.47 -15.27 11.26
CA PRO A 84 22.71 -14.04 11.38
C PRO A 84 22.18 -13.90 12.80
N SER A 85 22.09 -12.66 13.30
CA SER A 85 21.42 -12.40 14.56
C SER A 85 19.91 -12.54 14.36
N VAL A 86 19.36 -13.69 14.70
CA VAL A 86 17.93 -13.98 14.54
C VAL A 86 17.08 -12.98 15.33
N VAL A 87 17.52 -12.62 16.54
CA VAL A 87 16.80 -11.65 17.38
C VAL A 87 16.69 -10.30 16.69
N LEU A 88 17.80 -9.77 16.16
CA LEU A 88 17.80 -8.48 15.47
C LEU A 88 16.95 -8.50 14.19
N VAL A 89 17.01 -9.60 13.43
CA VAL A 89 16.18 -9.76 12.23
C VAL A 89 14.69 -9.75 12.59
N LEU A 90 14.30 -10.55 13.61
CA LEU A 90 12.91 -10.62 14.06
C LEU A 90 12.42 -9.30 14.62
N GLU A 91 13.23 -8.59 15.39
CA GLU A 91 12.88 -7.26 15.91
C GLU A 91 12.62 -6.28 14.78
N ARG A 92 13.48 -6.26 13.76
CA ARG A 92 13.31 -5.36 12.62
C ARG A 92 12.06 -5.68 11.81
N LEU A 93 11.81 -6.97 11.56
CA LEU A 93 10.59 -7.41 10.86
C LEU A 93 9.33 -7.02 11.65
N ARG A 94 9.36 -7.16 12.97
CA ARG A 94 8.25 -6.75 13.82
C ARG A 94 8.01 -5.25 13.76
N GLU A 95 9.07 -4.43 13.82
CA GLU A 95 8.96 -2.98 13.67
C GLU A 95 8.29 -2.59 12.35
N LEU A 96 8.69 -3.24 11.25
CA LEU A 96 8.11 -2.98 9.94
C LEU A 96 6.66 -3.41 9.85
N GLN A 97 6.30 -4.54 10.46
CA GLN A 97 4.91 -5.00 10.54
C GLN A 97 4.04 -4.02 11.33
N LEU A 98 4.53 -3.56 12.48
CA LEU A 98 3.82 -2.57 13.30
C LEU A 98 3.65 -1.24 12.57
N ALA A 99 4.67 -0.82 11.81
CA ALA A 99 4.59 0.39 10.98
C ALA A 99 3.51 0.25 9.89
N GLU A 100 3.41 -0.90 9.24
CA GLU A 100 2.37 -1.16 8.24
C GLU A 100 0.97 -1.14 8.87
N GLU A 101 0.80 -1.78 10.02
CA GLU A 101 -0.46 -1.79 10.76
C GLU A 101 -0.88 -0.36 11.14
N LEU A 102 0.06 0.46 11.59
CA LEU A 102 -0.21 1.85 11.96
C LEU A 102 -0.68 2.67 10.77
N VAL A 103 -0.05 2.51 9.62
CA VAL A 103 -0.47 3.18 8.37
C VAL A 103 -1.92 2.82 8.04
N LEU A 104 -2.28 1.55 8.14
CA LEU A 104 -3.64 1.09 7.88
C LEU A 104 -4.64 1.64 8.89
N GLN A 105 -4.28 1.69 10.17
CA GLN A 105 -5.14 2.22 11.21
C GLN A 105 -5.41 3.71 11.03
N GLU A 106 -4.39 4.48 10.70
CA GLU A 106 -4.51 5.91 10.42
C GLU A 106 -5.44 6.17 9.23
N HIS A 107 -5.29 5.36 8.17
CA HIS A 107 -6.16 5.45 7.00
C HIS A 107 -7.62 5.14 7.35
N LYS A 108 -7.87 4.06 8.11
CA LYS A 108 -9.22 3.68 8.55
C LYS A 108 -9.84 4.75 9.44
N ALA A 109 -9.07 5.33 10.36
CA ALA A 109 -9.55 6.41 11.23
C ALA A 109 -9.91 7.65 10.42
N PHE A 110 -9.12 8.00 9.42
CA PHE A 110 -9.41 9.13 8.54
C PHE A 110 -10.71 8.90 7.76
N VAL A 111 -10.90 7.74 7.17
CA VAL A 111 -12.09 7.39 6.39
C VAL A 111 -13.35 7.44 7.25
N ARG A 112 -13.28 7.02 8.52
CA ARG A 112 -14.43 7.07 9.45
C ARG A 112 -14.89 8.50 9.77
N ARG A 113 -13.99 9.48 9.65
CA ARG A 113 -14.32 10.89 9.93
C ARG A 113 -15.05 11.56 8.77
N GLU A 114 -15.02 10.94 7.62
CA GLU A 114 -15.77 11.39 6.43
C GLU A 114 -17.17 10.80 6.42
#